data_b0560172d9a3119a1de71d4e5d5e8ce4
#
_entry.id   b0560172d9a3119a1de71d4e5d5e8ce4
#
_cell.length_a   1.000
_cell.length_b   1.000
_cell.length_c   1.000
_cell.angle_alpha   90.00
_cell.angle_beta   90.00
_cell.angle_gamma   90.00
#
_symmetry.space_group_name_H-M   'P 1'
#
loop_
_entity.id
_entity.type
_entity.pdbx_description
1 polymer ?
#
loop_
_entity_poly.entity_id
_entity_poly.type
_entity_poly.pdbx_seq_one_letter_code
_entity_poly.pdbx_strand_id
1 'polypeptide(L)'
;NYETQVEVNTGNGNTAGLILYYNEKAYAGITSDGKSFTIHQNAEKSFGLPNKIGKRFFAKIQNQGNIMRVRVSKDGKEWNTLAENIDVSQLHHNNYKGFYALRIGLLSAGKGNAGFRKFRYRNAIPEEKDMSAYLMVFHKDETHGLYMAVSHDGYNFTALNDGEPVIAGDTIAYQRGIRDPHIYRGPDGAFYMAMTDLHVFAQRDGYRETQWERDGKYGWGNNRGLVLMKSWDLINWKRTNICFDQMSAGLSEIGCAWAPEITFDEKKGKLMIYFTMRFRNEPNKLYYVYVNDEFDTIETLPRTLFEYPNEKVSAIDGDITKIGDQYHLFYVAHDGEAGIKHAVSNIANGDYTFDPRWYDLEPKACEAPNVWKRIGEDKWVLMYDVYSVNPHNFAFIETSDFVNFKNLGRFNEGVMETTNFTSPKHGAVIHLTAEEVERLEEYWKQNKRKYVSTASTKKNPVFPGFYADPEVMYSKKTGKYYIYPTTDGILNWGSTLFKAFSSDDLLNWKEEGVIFDLKNVSWAQKNAWAPCIIEKKQEDGSYKYYYYYTAEQQIGVAIADHPTGPFVDSGKPLIDKERPKGMTRGQNIDPDVFTDPVRGKTY
;
A
#
# COMPACT_ATOMS: atom_id res chain seq x y z
N ASN A 1 3.61 -14.51 -9.29
CA ASN A 1 4.64 -15.49 -8.94
C ASN A 1 4.27 -16.84 -9.54
N TYR A 2 5.16 -17.44 -10.32
CA TYR A 2 4.92 -18.73 -10.93
C TYR A 2 6.22 -19.46 -11.26
N GLU A 3 6.11 -20.76 -11.37
CA GLU A 3 7.15 -21.64 -11.87
C GLU A 3 6.62 -22.37 -13.10
N THR A 4 7.42 -22.43 -14.14
CA THR A 4 7.13 -23.24 -15.33
C THR A 4 8.33 -24.09 -15.69
N GLN A 5 8.09 -25.33 -16.08
CA GLN A 5 9.13 -26.24 -16.53
C GLN A 5 8.68 -27.08 -17.73
N VAL A 6 9.65 -27.52 -18.51
CA VAL A 6 9.43 -28.37 -19.66
C VAL A 6 10.65 -29.24 -19.94
N GLU A 7 10.44 -30.47 -20.38
CA GLU A 7 11.47 -31.32 -20.97
C GLU A 7 11.63 -30.91 -22.45
N VAL A 8 12.82 -30.43 -22.80
CA VAL A 8 13.19 -29.96 -24.14
C VAL A 8 14.07 -31.02 -24.83
N ASN A 9 13.77 -31.32 -26.09
CA ASN A 9 14.69 -32.02 -26.99
C ASN A 9 14.93 -31.13 -28.21
N THR A 10 16.13 -30.63 -28.37
CA THR A 10 16.48 -29.69 -29.45
C THR A 10 16.46 -30.36 -30.83
N GLY A 11 16.53 -31.69 -30.90
CA GLY A 11 16.67 -32.38 -32.18
C GLY A 11 18.02 -32.12 -32.86
N ASN A 12 18.05 -32.19 -34.19
CA ASN A 12 19.22 -31.89 -35.00
C ASN A 12 19.05 -30.56 -35.73
N GLY A 13 20.02 -29.67 -35.58
CA GLY A 13 20.04 -28.37 -36.29
C GLY A 13 19.01 -27.35 -35.82
N ASN A 14 18.49 -27.52 -34.60
CA ASN A 14 17.57 -26.56 -33.97
C ASN A 14 18.12 -25.99 -32.66
N THR A 15 17.70 -24.78 -32.39
CA THR A 15 17.73 -24.15 -31.06
C THR A 15 16.32 -24.22 -30.47
N ALA A 16 16.18 -24.75 -29.25
CA ALA A 16 14.89 -24.85 -28.60
C ALA A 16 14.96 -24.55 -27.10
N GLY A 17 13.86 -24.10 -26.52
CA GLY A 17 13.84 -23.76 -25.11
C GLY A 17 12.53 -23.20 -24.57
N LEU A 18 12.60 -22.64 -23.37
CA LEU A 18 11.50 -22.09 -22.59
C LEU A 18 11.73 -20.59 -22.39
N ILE A 19 10.75 -19.78 -22.71
CA ILE A 19 10.85 -18.33 -22.61
C ILE A 19 9.61 -17.71 -21.99
N LEU A 20 9.76 -16.52 -21.43
CA LEU A 20 8.71 -15.55 -21.18
C LEU A 20 8.61 -14.67 -22.42
N TYR A 21 7.48 -14.66 -23.07
CA TYR A 21 7.30 -14.05 -24.38
C TYR A 21 6.24 -12.97 -24.33
N TYR A 22 6.63 -11.74 -24.64
CA TYR A 22 5.72 -10.62 -24.88
C TYR A 22 5.48 -10.43 -26.38
N ASN A 23 6.55 -10.25 -27.16
CA ASN A 23 6.56 -10.19 -28.63
C ASN A 23 7.96 -10.54 -29.18
N GLU A 24 8.15 -10.47 -30.48
CA GLU A 24 9.41 -10.83 -31.16
C GLU A 24 10.64 -10.04 -30.68
N LYS A 25 10.45 -8.82 -30.15
CA LYS A 25 11.50 -7.93 -29.63
C LYS A 25 11.61 -7.97 -28.11
N ALA A 26 10.70 -8.64 -27.43
CA ALA A 26 10.55 -8.62 -26.00
C ALA A 26 10.27 -10.03 -25.47
N TYR A 27 11.34 -10.76 -25.15
CA TYR A 27 11.27 -12.08 -24.49
C TYR A 27 12.52 -12.33 -23.67
N ALA A 28 12.39 -13.13 -22.62
CA ALA A 28 13.49 -13.57 -21.75
C ALA A 28 13.36 -15.07 -21.47
N GLY A 29 14.45 -15.76 -21.14
CA GLY A 29 14.42 -17.17 -20.82
C GLY A 29 15.65 -17.93 -21.27
N ILE A 30 15.48 -19.21 -21.61
CA ILE A 30 16.59 -20.10 -21.97
C ILE A 30 16.30 -20.85 -23.26
N THR A 31 17.32 -20.94 -24.13
CA THR A 31 17.35 -21.84 -25.28
C THR A 31 18.64 -22.65 -25.31
N SER A 32 18.67 -23.74 -26.07
CA SER A 32 19.89 -24.52 -26.31
C SER A 32 19.90 -25.11 -27.74
N ASP A 33 21.09 -25.16 -28.33
CA ASP A 33 21.38 -25.90 -29.57
C ASP A 33 21.89 -27.34 -29.32
N GLY A 34 21.91 -27.72 -28.02
CA GLY A 34 22.44 -29.00 -27.55
C GLY A 34 23.92 -29.00 -27.22
N LYS A 35 24.66 -27.92 -27.53
CA LYS A 35 26.08 -27.71 -27.19
C LYS A 35 26.26 -26.55 -26.19
N SER A 36 25.44 -25.54 -26.31
CA SER A 36 25.40 -24.36 -25.43
C SER A 36 23.99 -24.06 -24.96
N PHE A 37 23.88 -23.45 -23.78
CA PHE A 37 22.69 -22.75 -23.34
C PHE A 37 22.85 -21.26 -23.67
N THR A 38 21.79 -20.64 -24.16
CA THR A 38 21.71 -19.19 -24.33
C THR A 38 20.65 -18.66 -23.36
N ILE A 39 21.05 -17.77 -22.46
CA ILE A 39 20.16 -17.06 -21.53
C ILE A 39 19.79 -15.73 -22.18
N HIS A 40 18.51 -15.54 -22.43
CA HIS A 40 17.94 -14.30 -22.97
C HIS A 40 17.45 -13.43 -21.81
N GLN A 41 17.99 -12.23 -21.67
CA GLN A 41 17.53 -11.20 -20.72
C GLN A 41 16.43 -10.35 -21.36
N ASN A 42 16.58 -10.07 -22.65
CA ASN A 42 15.58 -9.58 -23.58
C ASN A 42 15.98 -10.05 -25.00
N ALA A 43 15.20 -9.72 -26.02
CA ALA A 43 15.47 -10.18 -27.39
C ALA A 43 16.85 -9.75 -27.93
N GLU A 44 17.39 -8.62 -27.44
CA GLU A 44 18.65 -8.03 -27.91
C GLU A 44 19.84 -8.34 -27.00
N LYS A 45 19.57 -8.75 -25.74
CA LYS A 45 20.61 -8.97 -24.73
C LYS A 45 20.58 -10.43 -24.25
N SER A 46 21.62 -11.16 -24.57
CA SER A 46 21.78 -12.55 -24.19
C SER A 46 23.25 -12.92 -23.90
N PHE A 47 23.47 -14.02 -23.20
CA PHE A 47 24.80 -14.59 -22.98
C PHE A 47 24.75 -16.12 -23.05
N GLY A 48 25.87 -16.72 -23.44
CA GLY A 48 26.03 -18.15 -23.64
C GLY A 48 26.74 -18.85 -22.49
N LEU A 49 26.33 -20.09 -22.18
CA LEU A 49 26.95 -20.99 -21.21
C LEU A 49 27.13 -22.38 -21.82
N PRO A 50 28.18 -23.14 -21.48
CA PRO A 50 28.35 -24.52 -21.98
C PRO A 50 27.20 -25.41 -21.54
N ASN A 51 26.61 -26.18 -22.49
CA ASN A 51 25.63 -27.21 -22.18
C ASN A 51 26.31 -28.56 -22.00
N LYS A 52 26.48 -28.99 -20.75
CA LYS A 52 27.04 -30.30 -20.38
C LYS A 52 25.99 -31.40 -20.31
N ILE A 53 24.69 -31.09 -20.48
CA ILE A 53 23.59 -32.05 -20.43
C ILE A 53 23.33 -32.68 -21.80
N GLY A 54 23.47 -31.90 -22.87
CA GLY A 54 23.25 -32.30 -24.25
C GLY A 54 21.89 -31.87 -24.80
N LYS A 55 21.41 -32.54 -25.87
CA LYS A 55 20.22 -32.15 -26.61
C LYS A 55 18.90 -32.31 -25.85
N ARG A 56 18.88 -33.16 -24.82
CA ARG A 56 17.69 -33.40 -24.01
C ARG A 56 17.94 -32.95 -22.58
N PHE A 57 17.14 -32.01 -22.13
CA PHE A 57 17.25 -31.41 -20.81
C PHE A 57 15.90 -30.90 -20.34
N PHE A 58 15.76 -30.66 -19.03
CA PHE A 58 14.64 -29.93 -18.46
C PHE A 58 15.05 -28.48 -18.29
N ALA A 59 14.22 -27.56 -18.75
CA ALA A 59 14.31 -26.13 -18.49
C ALA A 59 13.24 -25.73 -17.49
N LYS A 60 13.59 -24.86 -16.55
CA LYS A 60 12.69 -24.27 -15.55
C LYS A 60 12.91 -22.77 -15.49
N ILE A 61 11.80 -22.02 -15.48
CA ILE A 61 11.77 -20.60 -15.19
C ILE A 61 10.94 -20.41 -13.94
N GLN A 62 11.49 -19.73 -12.96
CA GLN A 62 10.78 -19.17 -11.81
C GLN A 62 10.73 -17.67 -11.99
N ASN A 63 9.53 -17.08 -11.96
CA ASN A 63 9.33 -15.64 -12.01
C ASN A 63 8.68 -15.19 -10.71
N GLN A 64 9.38 -14.33 -9.97
CA GLN A 64 8.93 -13.80 -8.70
C GLN A 64 9.08 -12.28 -8.71
N GLY A 65 7.96 -11.55 -8.67
CA GLY A 65 7.94 -10.09 -8.71
C GLY A 65 8.67 -9.48 -9.90
N ASN A 66 8.51 -10.07 -11.11
CA ASN A 66 9.23 -9.70 -12.32
C ASN A 66 10.75 -9.97 -12.30
N ILE A 67 11.24 -10.69 -11.30
CA ILE A 67 12.62 -11.20 -11.28
C ILE A 67 12.61 -12.67 -11.68
N MET A 68 13.27 -12.98 -12.78
CA MET A 68 13.32 -14.31 -13.35
C MET A 68 14.60 -15.03 -12.95
N ARG A 69 14.44 -16.31 -12.54
CA ARG A 69 15.53 -17.28 -12.32
C ARG A 69 15.39 -18.40 -13.33
N VAL A 70 16.51 -18.84 -13.89
CA VAL A 70 16.57 -19.91 -14.89
C VAL A 70 17.38 -21.08 -14.36
N ARG A 71 16.77 -22.27 -14.39
CA ARG A 71 17.39 -23.52 -13.95
C ARG A 71 17.30 -24.59 -15.04
N VAL A 72 18.25 -25.51 -15.04
CA VAL A 72 18.26 -26.68 -15.91
C VAL A 72 18.49 -27.97 -15.12
N SER A 73 17.98 -29.06 -15.66
CA SER A 73 18.17 -30.39 -15.07
C SER A 73 18.31 -31.45 -16.16
N LYS A 74 19.04 -32.51 -15.88
CA LYS A 74 19.14 -33.69 -16.75
C LYS A 74 17.94 -34.63 -16.60
N ASP A 75 17.38 -34.72 -15.40
CA ASP A 75 16.37 -35.72 -15.01
C ASP A 75 15.05 -35.09 -14.50
N GLY A 76 15.02 -33.77 -14.33
CA GLY A 76 13.89 -33.05 -13.76
C GLY A 76 13.78 -33.13 -12.24
N LYS A 77 14.79 -33.66 -11.54
CA LYS A 77 14.86 -33.80 -10.09
C LYS A 77 15.93 -32.88 -9.50
N GLU A 78 17.17 -33.04 -9.94
CA GLU A 78 18.29 -32.17 -9.51
C GLU A 78 18.43 -30.97 -10.45
N TRP A 79 18.43 -29.75 -9.91
CA TRP A 79 18.37 -28.51 -10.66
C TRP A 79 19.63 -27.66 -10.47
N ASN A 80 20.26 -27.27 -11.57
CA ASN A 80 21.37 -26.33 -11.60
C ASN A 80 20.86 -24.95 -12.01
N THR A 81 21.14 -23.94 -11.23
CA THR A 81 20.84 -22.55 -11.57
C THR A 81 21.85 -22.04 -12.59
N LEU A 82 21.37 -21.53 -13.71
CA LEU A 82 22.21 -20.92 -14.76
C LEU A 82 22.21 -19.40 -14.73
N ALA A 83 21.10 -18.80 -14.31
CA ALA A 83 20.96 -17.37 -14.18
C ALA A 83 19.94 -17.02 -13.10
N GLU A 84 20.22 -15.92 -12.41
CA GLU A 84 19.36 -15.33 -11.37
C GLU A 84 19.25 -13.82 -11.58
N ASN A 85 18.28 -13.21 -10.91
CA ASN A 85 18.10 -11.76 -10.89
C ASN A 85 17.93 -11.11 -12.28
N ILE A 86 17.29 -11.83 -13.22
CA ILE A 86 16.95 -11.27 -14.53
C ILE A 86 15.68 -10.46 -14.38
N ASP A 87 15.77 -9.14 -14.48
CA ASP A 87 14.62 -8.25 -14.45
C ASP A 87 13.84 -8.33 -15.76
N VAL A 88 12.59 -8.78 -15.66
CA VAL A 88 11.64 -8.89 -16.78
C VAL A 88 10.51 -7.84 -16.70
N SER A 89 10.60 -6.89 -15.77
CA SER A 89 9.61 -5.81 -15.61
C SER A 89 9.44 -4.95 -16.85
N GLN A 90 10.49 -4.89 -17.68
CA GLN A 90 10.50 -4.11 -18.92
C GLN A 90 9.74 -4.78 -20.09
N LEU A 91 9.29 -6.04 -19.95
CA LEU A 91 8.61 -6.79 -21.02
C LEU A 91 7.11 -6.46 -21.07
N HIS A 92 6.77 -5.21 -21.37
CA HIS A 92 5.39 -4.69 -21.41
C HIS A 92 5.18 -3.62 -22.49
N HIS A 93 3.91 -3.20 -22.66
CA HIS A 93 3.47 -2.32 -23.76
C HIS A 93 4.10 -0.94 -23.78
N ASN A 94 4.44 -0.34 -22.65
CA ASN A 94 5.07 0.98 -22.61
C ASN A 94 6.44 0.99 -23.29
N ASN A 95 7.18 -0.14 -23.22
CA ASN A 95 8.49 -0.26 -23.85
C ASN A 95 8.45 -0.84 -25.27
N TYR A 96 7.52 -1.77 -25.53
CA TYR A 96 7.55 -2.58 -26.77
C TYR A 96 6.30 -2.49 -27.63
N LYS A 97 5.39 -1.56 -27.33
CA LYS A 97 4.09 -1.38 -28.00
C LYS A 97 3.20 -2.64 -28.00
N GLY A 98 1.94 -2.47 -28.37
CA GLY A 98 0.93 -3.53 -28.36
C GLY A 98 0.46 -3.85 -26.91
N PHE A 99 -0.80 -4.24 -26.78
CA PHE A 99 -1.40 -4.62 -25.49
C PHE A 99 -1.46 -6.14 -25.38
N TYR A 100 -0.30 -6.77 -25.15
CA TYR A 100 -0.20 -8.21 -24.96
C TYR A 100 0.07 -8.53 -23.49
N ALA A 101 -0.34 -9.71 -23.06
CA ALA A 101 0.12 -10.26 -21.78
C ALA A 101 1.48 -10.95 -21.97
N LEU A 102 2.31 -10.94 -20.93
CA LEU A 102 3.51 -11.75 -20.86
C LEU A 102 3.10 -13.24 -20.76
N ARG A 103 3.55 -14.07 -21.67
CA ARG A 103 3.13 -15.46 -21.82
C ARG A 103 4.31 -16.42 -21.70
N ILE A 104 4.04 -17.65 -21.27
CA ILE A 104 5.02 -18.73 -21.39
C ILE A 104 5.10 -19.17 -22.84
N GLY A 105 6.29 -19.19 -23.40
CA GLY A 105 6.56 -19.60 -24.78
C GLY A 105 7.46 -20.83 -24.86
N LEU A 106 7.12 -21.77 -25.73
CA LEU A 106 7.99 -22.84 -26.17
C LEU A 106 8.63 -22.41 -27.49
N LEU A 107 9.93 -22.12 -27.46
CA LEU A 107 10.65 -21.60 -28.62
C LEU A 107 11.34 -22.74 -29.35
N SER A 108 11.17 -22.79 -30.68
CA SER A 108 11.95 -23.64 -31.59
C SER A 108 12.35 -22.83 -32.82
N ALA A 109 13.63 -22.80 -33.15
CA ALA A 109 14.20 -22.11 -34.30
C ALA A 109 15.22 -23.00 -34.99
N GLY A 110 15.15 -23.07 -36.33
CA GLY A 110 16.01 -23.91 -37.16
C GLY A 110 15.24 -24.70 -38.24
N LYS A 111 15.92 -25.63 -38.90
CA LYS A 111 15.34 -26.38 -40.02
C LYS A 111 14.77 -27.78 -39.66
N GLY A 112 14.97 -28.22 -38.42
CA GLY A 112 14.52 -29.53 -37.94
C GLY A 112 13.35 -29.43 -36.97
N ASN A 113 13.03 -30.51 -36.28
CA ASN A 113 11.97 -30.58 -35.27
C ASN A 113 12.55 -30.59 -33.87
N ALA A 114 12.02 -29.75 -32.99
CA ALA A 114 12.24 -29.84 -31.55
C ALA A 114 11.05 -30.53 -30.88
N GLY A 115 11.29 -31.19 -29.77
CA GLY A 115 10.27 -31.86 -28.97
C GLY A 115 10.14 -31.24 -27.60
N PHE A 116 8.90 -31.05 -27.15
CA PHE A 116 8.59 -30.56 -25.81
C PHE A 116 7.67 -31.58 -25.13
N ARG A 117 8.01 -31.93 -23.86
CA ARG A 117 7.23 -32.89 -23.05
C ARG A 117 7.18 -32.45 -21.61
N LYS A 118 6.25 -33.03 -20.85
CA LYS A 118 6.13 -32.77 -19.39
C LYS A 118 6.09 -31.30 -19.02
N PHE A 119 5.42 -30.48 -19.85
CA PHE A 119 5.18 -29.11 -19.52
C PHE A 119 4.37 -29.02 -18.21
N ARG A 120 4.81 -28.20 -17.28
CA ARG A 120 4.12 -27.91 -16.03
C ARG A 120 4.15 -26.41 -15.80
N TYR A 121 3.06 -25.93 -15.28
CA TYR A 121 2.91 -24.55 -14.76
C TYR A 121 2.28 -24.63 -13.39
N ARG A 122 2.80 -23.90 -12.43
CA ARG A 122 2.20 -23.76 -11.11
C ARG A 122 2.47 -22.37 -10.56
N ASN A 123 1.58 -21.89 -9.71
CA ASN A 123 1.89 -20.75 -8.88
C ASN A 123 2.98 -21.16 -7.87
N ALA A 124 3.97 -20.29 -7.69
CA ALA A 124 5.03 -20.49 -6.70
C ALA A 124 4.60 -19.90 -5.35
N ILE A 125 3.45 -20.35 -4.83
CA ILE A 125 2.95 -19.95 -3.51
C ILE A 125 3.37 -21.04 -2.53
N PRO A 126 4.10 -20.71 -1.45
CA PRO A 126 4.42 -21.68 -0.42
C PRO A 126 3.17 -22.24 0.24
N GLU A 127 3.15 -23.53 0.51
CA GLU A 127 2.11 -24.19 1.29
C GLU A 127 2.47 -24.18 2.78
N GLU A 128 1.52 -24.45 3.66
CA GLU A 128 1.74 -24.49 5.13
C GLU A 128 2.92 -25.40 5.51
N LYS A 129 3.06 -26.55 4.85
CA LYS A 129 4.17 -27.49 5.07
C LYS A 129 5.57 -26.97 4.70
N ASP A 130 5.65 -25.88 3.93
CA ASP A 130 6.91 -25.26 3.51
C ASP A 130 7.36 -24.19 4.51
N MET A 131 6.53 -23.85 5.50
CA MET A 131 6.82 -22.84 6.52
C MET A 131 7.77 -23.39 7.58
N SER A 132 8.72 -22.56 8.01
CA SER A 132 9.78 -22.95 8.95
C SER A 132 10.17 -21.89 9.96
N ALA A 133 9.64 -20.67 9.82
CA ALA A 133 9.94 -19.55 10.69
C ALA A 133 8.76 -18.57 10.75
N TYR A 134 8.86 -17.63 11.69
CA TYR A 134 7.88 -16.58 11.94
C TYR A 134 8.51 -15.21 11.72
N LEU A 135 7.76 -14.30 11.12
CA LEU A 135 8.07 -12.88 11.03
C LEU A 135 7.03 -12.09 11.80
N MET A 136 7.46 -11.34 12.79
CA MET A 136 6.66 -10.36 13.50
C MET A 136 6.97 -8.96 12.97
N VAL A 137 5.95 -8.17 12.68
CA VAL A 137 6.07 -6.73 12.46
C VAL A 137 5.48 -5.98 13.65
N PHE A 138 6.03 -4.83 14.01
CA PHE A 138 5.53 -3.97 15.08
C PHE A 138 6.06 -2.55 14.92
N HIS A 139 5.52 -1.61 15.66
CA HIS A 139 6.08 -0.26 15.79
C HIS A 139 6.54 0.01 17.23
N LYS A 140 7.25 1.11 17.42
CA LYS A 140 7.62 1.63 18.74
C LYS A 140 7.31 3.11 18.81
N ASP A 141 6.84 3.56 19.96
CA ASP A 141 6.47 4.97 20.19
C ASP A 141 7.67 5.92 20.13
N GLU A 142 8.91 5.43 20.38
CA GLU A 142 10.10 6.26 20.32
C GLU A 142 10.44 6.75 18.91
N THR A 143 10.16 5.93 17.88
CA THR A 143 10.58 6.21 16.50
C THR A 143 9.42 6.33 15.52
N HIS A 144 8.23 5.83 15.87
CA HIS A 144 7.12 5.66 14.93
C HIS A 144 7.54 4.99 13.61
N GLY A 145 8.51 4.07 13.70
CA GLY A 145 9.06 3.32 12.58
C GLY A 145 8.56 1.88 12.55
N LEU A 146 8.76 1.22 11.40
CA LEU A 146 8.47 -0.20 11.23
C LEU A 146 9.63 -1.04 11.72
N TYR A 147 9.35 -1.99 12.60
CA TYR A 147 10.27 -3.01 13.07
C TYR A 147 9.87 -4.38 12.55
N MET A 148 10.85 -5.24 12.36
CA MET A 148 10.69 -6.64 12.02
C MET A 148 11.49 -7.51 12.95
N ALA A 149 10.91 -8.59 13.48
CA ALA A 149 11.60 -9.58 14.27
C ALA A 149 11.32 -10.99 13.73
N VAL A 150 12.31 -11.85 13.71
CA VAL A 150 12.19 -13.23 13.25
C VAL A 150 12.28 -14.20 14.42
N SER A 151 11.60 -15.34 14.29
CA SER A 151 11.68 -16.46 15.22
C SER A 151 11.70 -17.77 14.45
N HIS A 152 12.61 -18.69 14.82
CA HIS A 152 12.70 -20.03 14.25
C HIS A 152 11.88 -21.09 15.02
N ASP A 153 11.41 -20.75 16.22
CA ASP A 153 10.68 -21.65 17.10
C ASP A 153 9.28 -21.14 17.51
N GLY A 154 8.96 -19.87 17.16
CA GLY A 154 7.73 -19.21 17.55
C GLY A 154 7.67 -18.77 19.00
N TYR A 155 8.79 -18.83 19.73
CA TYR A 155 8.92 -18.43 21.14
C TYR A 155 9.95 -17.32 21.32
N ASN A 156 11.09 -17.42 20.66
CA ASN A 156 12.20 -16.49 20.77
C ASN A 156 12.26 -15.58 19.56
N PHE A 157 12.03 -14.28 19.74
CA PHE A 157 12.02 -13.30 18.66
C PHE A 157 13.24 -12.39 18.71
N THR A 158 13.93 -12.25 17.58
CA THR A 158 15.10 -11.38 17.40
C THR A 158 14.79 -10.32 16.37
N ALA A 159 14.84 -9.04 16.77
CA ALA A 159 14.63 -7.95 15.83
C ALA A 159 15.77 -7.85 14.81
N LEU A 160 15.39 -7.67 13.56
CA LEU A 160 16.29 -7.37 12.47
C LEU A 160 16.90 -5.96 12.65
N ASN A 161 17.93 -5.64 11.85
CA ASN A 161 18.60 -4.34 11.87
C ASN A 161 19.12 -3.93 13.27
N ASP A 162 19.57 -4.91 14.07
CA ASP A 162 20.06 -4.70 15.45
C ASP A 162 19.07 -4.03 16.41
N GLY A 163 17.76 -4.22 16.20
CA GLY A 163 16.72 -3.59 17.01
C GLY A 163 16.39 -2.15 16.64
N GLU A 164 16.96 -1.64 15.56
CA GLU A 164 16.58 -0.38 14.92
C GLU A 164 15.41 -0.60 13.92
N PRO A 165 14.62 0.43 13.57
CA PRO A 165 13.55 0.27 12.59
C PRO A 165 14.11 -0.14 11.21
N VAL A 166 13.46 -1.10 10.57
CA VAL A 166 13.80 -1.50 9.19
C VAL A 166 13.35 -0.45 8.17
N ILE A 167 12.31 0.31 8.49
CA ILE A 167 11.84 1.47 7.72
C ILE A 167 11.49 2.58 8.70
N ALA A 168 12.06 3.76 8.49
CA ALA A 168 11.75 4.95 9.28
C ALA A 168 10.37 5.50 8.87
N GLY A 169 9.46 5.66 9.83
CA GLY A 169 8.10 6.12 9.58
C GLY A 169 8.02 7.54 9.02
N ASP A 170 8.96 8.39 9.40
CA ASP A 170 9.08 9.77 8.92
C ASP A 170 9.50 9.88 7.45
N THR A 171 9.92 8.78 6.82
CA THR A 171 10.25 8.72 5.39
C THR A 171 9.12 8.19 4.51
N ILE A 172 8.09 7.57 5.10
CA ILE A 172 7.03 6.89 4.34
C ILE A 172 5.63 7.40 4.64
N ALA A 173 5.40 8.05 5.79
CA ALA A 173 4.09 8.54 6.21
C ALA A 173 3.96 10.05 6.03
N TYR A 174 2.76 10.53 5.70
CA TYR A 174 2.48 11.96 5.61
C TYR A 174 2.59 12.66 6.96
N GLN A 175 2.10 12.00 8.03
CA GLN A 175 2.25 12.52 9.39
C GLN A 175 3.64 12.27 10.00
N ARG A 176 4.61 11.79 9.21
CA ARG A 176 5.99 11.52 9.64
C ARG A 176 6.11 10.44 10.71
N GLY A 177 5.19 9.49 10.72
CA GLY A 177 5.21 8.35 11.62
C GLY A 177 4.20 7.30 11.18
N ILE A 178 4.53 6.04 11.39
CA ILE A 178 3.60 4.93 11.22
C ILE A 178 3.28 4.29 12.57
N ARG A 179 2.08 3.71 12.65
CA ARG A 179 1.65 2.88 13.76
C ARG A 179 0.95 1.63 13.23
N ASP A 180 0.72 0.68 14.11
CA ASP A 180 -0.16 -0.47 13.91
C ASP A 180 0.11 -1.22 12.61
N PRO A 181 1.36 -1.70 12.36
CA PRO A 181 1.69 -2.42 11.15
C PRO A 181 1.05 -3.80 11.16
N HIS A 182 0.33 -4.13 10.11
CA HIS A 182 -0.14 -5.47 9.82
C HIS A 182 0.49 -5.99 8.53
N ILE A 183 0.91 -7.25 8.54
CA ILE A 183 1.51 -7.93 7.40
C ILE A 183 0.68 -9.16 7.02
N TYR A 184 0.51 -9.38 5.71
CA TYR A 184 -0.28 -10.47 5.16
C TYR A 184 0.41 -11.10 3.95
N ARG A 185 0.45 -12.43 3.89
CA ARG A 185 0.87 -13.15 2.67
C ARG A 185 -0.35 -13.37 1.78
N GLY A 186 -0.39 -12.72 0.64
CA GLY A 186 -1.49 -12.84 -0.30
C GLY A 186 -1.54 -14.16 -1.07
N PRO A 187 -2.67 -14.44 -1.73
CA PRO A 187 -2.84 -15.65 -2.54
C PRO A 187 -1.95 -15.70 -3.79
N ASP A 188 -1.35 -14.59 -4.18
CA ASP A 188 -0.34 -14.49 -5.23
C ASP A 188 1.09 -14.78 -4.72
N GLY A 189 1.26 -14.92 -3.39
CA GLY A 189 2.55 -15.13 -2.72
C GLY A 189 3.30 -13.85 -2.38
N ALA A 190 2.79 -12.68 -2.75
CA ALA A 190 3.33 -11.39 -2.33
C ALA A 190 3.04 -11.12 -0.85
N PHE A 191 3.82 -10.22 -0.27
CA PHE A 191 3.61 -9.70 1.06
C PHE A 191 2.97 -8.32 0.97
N TYR A 192 1.92 -8.14 1.73
CA TYR A 192 1.13 -6.93 1.81
C TYR A 192 1.22 -6.37 3.22
N MET A 193 1.41 -5.07 3.34
CA MET A 193 1.50 -4.39 4.62
C MET A 193 0.60 -3.16 4.62
N ALA A 194 -0.16 -2.99 5.69
CA ALA A 194 -0.95 -1.80 5.93
C ALA A 194 -0.58 -1.21 7.29
N MET A 195 -0.51 0.10 7.38
CA MET A 195 -0.10 0.82 8.58
C MET A 195 -0.92 2.09 8.75
N THR A 196 -1.16 2.50 9.97
CA THR A 196 -1.74 3.80 10.31
C THR A 196 -0.74 4.91 9.99
N ASP A 197 -1.16 5.91 9.22
CA ASP A 197 -0.39 7.14 9.00
C ASP A 197 -0.65 8.11 10.16
N LEU A 198 0.16 8.02 11.21
CA LEU A 198 -0.01 8.82 12.43
C LEU A 198 1.28 8.92 13.23
N HIS A 199 1.63 10.13 13.65
CA HIS A 199 2.69 10.39 14.62
C HIS A 199 2.11 11.09 15.86
N VAL A 200 1.93 10.36 16.97
CA VAL A 200 1.27 10.89 18.18
C VAL A 200 2.14 11.92 18.93
N PHE A 201 3.45 11.92 18.71
CA PHE A 201 4.41 12.84 19.31
C PHE A 201 5.01 13.83 18.31
N ALA A 202 4.39 14.01 17.15
CA ALA A 202 4.95 14.83 16.06
C ALA A 202 5.24 16.28 16.47
N GLN A 203 4.46 16.88 17.38
CA GLN A 203 4.75 18.21 17.94
C GLN A 203 6.00 18.19 18.80
N ARG A 204 6.09 17.25 19.77
CA ARG A 204 7.27 17.07 20.63
C ARG A 204 8.55 16.88 19.82
N ASP A 205 8.45 16.08 18.77
CA ASP A 205 9.59 15.63 17.97
C ASP A 205 9.90 16.60 16.80
N GLY A 206 9.19 17.73 16.72
CA GLY A 206 9.49 18.82 15.78
C GLY A 206 9.01 18.59 14.34
N TYR A 207 8.11 17.65 14.11
CA TYR A 207 7.54 17.38 12.78
C TYR A 207 6.36 18.30 12.41
N ARG A 208 5.66 18.87 13.40
CA ARG A 208 4.59 19.86 13.20
C ARG A 208 4.43 20.76 14.44
N GLU A 209 3.70 21.87 14.27
CA GLU A 209 3.50 22.86 15.34
C GLU A 209 2.34 22.50 16.28
N THR A 210 1.37 21.71 15.82
CA THR A 210 0.19 21.29 16.58
C THR A 210 0.31 19.85 17.03
N GLN A 211 -0.39 19.46 18.10
CA GLN A 211 -0.41 18.09 18.58
C GLN A 211 -0.99 17.12 17.53
N TRP A 212 -2.04 17.53 16.83
CA TRP A 212 -2.72 16.73 15.82
C TRP A 212 -2.71 17.45 14.47
N GLU A 213 -2.77 16.70 13.38
CA GLU A 213 -2.79 17.24 12.02
C GLU A 213 -3.99 18.17 11.80
N ARG A 214 -5.15 17.82 12.36
CA ARG A 214 -6.37 18.65 12.34
C ARG A 214 -6.73 19.05 13.77
N ASP A 215 -5.98 20.01 14.30
CA ASP A 215 -6.03 20.41 15.70
C ASP A 215 -7.42 20.87 16.14
N GLY A 216 -7.82 20.45 17.35
CA GLY A 216 -9.05 20.85 18.02
C GLY A 216 -10.37 20.38 17.41
N LYS A 217 -10.37 19.72 16.25
CA LYS A 217 -11.63 19.39 15.55
C LYS A 217 -12.08 17.92 15.69
N TYR A 218 -11.14 16.96 15.70
CA TYR A 218 -11.48 15.53 15.54
C TYR A 218 -11.02 14.63 16.69
N GLY A 219 -10.55 15.20 17.79
CA GLY A 219 -10.13 14.46 18.99
C GLY A 219 -8.78 13.73 18.86
N TRP A 220 -8.51 12.88 19.81
CA TRP A 220 -7.24 12.19 19.97
C TRP A 220 -6.90 11.35 18.74
N GLY A 221 -5.63 11.38 18.34
CA GLY A 221 -5.10 10.51 17.28
C GLY A 221 -5.71 10.73 15.91
N ASN A 222 -6.31 11.91 15.66
CA ASN A 222 -6.94 12.14 14.38
C ASN A 222 -5.95 12.01 13.22
N ASN A 223 -6.40 11.27 12.20
CA ASN A 223 -5.66 11.05 10.97
C ASN A 223 -6.64 10.86 9.81
N ARG A 224 -6.12 10.88 8.59
CA ARG A 224 -6.93 10.84 7.37
C ARG A 224 -6.66 9.62 6.52
N GLY A 225 -5.66 8.82 6.85
CA GLY A 225 -5.25 7.79 5.91
C GLY A 225 -4.32 6.73 6.44
N LEU A 226 -3.88 5.92 5.50
CA LEU A 226 -3.08 4.71 5.71
C LEU A 226 -1.85 4.71 4.80
N VAL A 227 -0.82 3.98 5.22
CA VAL A 227 0.33 3.63 4.37
C VAL A 227 0.18 2.18 3.95
N LEU A 228 0.13 1.94 2.65
CA LEU A 228 0.05 0.60 2.05
C LEU A 228 1.38 0.26 1.38
N MET A 229 1.83 -0.99 1.54
CA MET A 229 3.07 -1.45 0.91
C MET A 229 2.90 -2.88 0.38
N LYS A 230 3.50 -3.15 -0.78
CA LYS A 230 3.57 -4.49 -1.39
C LYS A 230 5.01 -4.87 -1.64
N SER A 231 5.38 -6.10 -1.31
CA SER A 231 6.72 -6.66 -1.54
C SER A 231 6.64 -8.12 -2.00
N TRP A 232 7.66 -8.55 -2.72
CA TRP A 232 7.84 -9.94 -3.12
C TRP A 232 8.95 -10.64 -2.35
N ASP A 233 9.74 -9.89 -1.59
CA ASP A 233 10.95 -10.38 -0.95
C ASP A 233 11.15 -9.87 0.49
N LEU A 234 10.21 -9.06 1.03
CA LEU A 234 10.25 -8.41 2.33
C LEU A 234 11.36 -7.34 2.49
N ILE A 235 12.09 -7.07 1.42
CA ILE A 235 13.22 -6.12 1.39
C ILE A 235 12.87 -4.90 0.56
N ASN A 236 12.36 -5.14 -0.65
CA ASN A 236 11.99 -4.09 -1.60
C ASN A 236 10.48 -3.88 -1.58
N TRP A 237 10.05 -2.67 -1.25
CA TRP A 237 8.66 -2.34 -1.06
C TRP A 237 8.18 -1.28 -2.04
N LYS A 238 7.10 -1.56 -2.77
CA LYS A 238 6.29 -0.54 -3.44
C LYS A 238 5.34 0.06 -2.43
N ARG A 239 5.26 1.39 -2.35
CA ARG A 239 4.44 2.10 -1.37
C ARG A 239 3.37 2.96 -2.03
N THR A 240 2.21 3.05 -1.36
CA THR A 240 1.13 3.98 -1.67
C THR A 240 0.56 4.52 -0.36
N ASN A 241 0.33 5.83 -0.30
CA ASN A 241 -0.34 6.46 0.83
C ASN A 241 -1.79 6.76 0.45
N ILE A 242 -2.73 6.43 1.31
CA ILE A 242 -4.16 6.65 1.12
C ILE A 242 -4.62 7.83 1.98
N CYS A 243 -5.41 8.74 1.40
CA CYS A 243 -6.10 9.82 2.10
C CYS A 243 -7.60 9.70 1.86
N PHE A 244 -8.33 9.18 2.84
CA PHE A 244 -9.77 8.91 2.71
C PHE A 244 -10.60 10.18 2.51
N ASP A 245 -10.23 11.29 3.13
CA ASP A 245 -10.94 12.57 3.02
C ASP A 245 -10.91 13.16 1.60
N GLN A 246 -10.03 12.67 0.74
CA GLN A 246 -9.94 13.06 -0.68
C GLN A 246 -10.74 12.14 -1.61
N MET A 247 -11.13 10.95 -1.15
CA MET A 247 -11.82 9.97 -2.01
C MET A 247 -13.28 10.36 -2.29
N SER A 248 -13.93 11.05 -1.38
CA SER A 248 -15.33 11.45 -1.48
C SER A 248 -15.65 12.59 -0.51
N ALA A 249 -16.54 13.49 -0.90
CA ALA A 249 -17.05 14.54 -0.02
C ALA A 249 -17.66 13.98 1.28
N GLY A 250 -18.28 12.79 1.24
CA GLY A 250 -18.82 12.10 2.42
C GLY A 250 -17.76 11.68 3.44
N LEU A 251 -16.48 11.62 3.05
CA LEU A 251 -15.35 11.26 3.92
C LEU A 251 -14.56 12.47 4.42
N SER A 252 -14.93 13.69 4.06
CA SER A 252 -14.23 14.93 4.48
C SER A 252 -14.15 15.10 6.00
N GLU A 253 -15.11 14.55 6.73
CA GLU A 253 -15.21 14.63 8.19
C GLU A 253 -14.69 13.36 8.90
N ILE A 254 -13.84 12.56 8.22
CA ILE A 254 -13.21 11.39 8.85
C ILE A 254 -12.40 11.83 10.07
N GLY A 255 -12.64 11.19 11.21
CA GLY A 255 -11.97 11.49 12.48
C GLY A 255 -10.73 10.65 12.70
N CYS A 256 -10.74 9.41 12.23
CA CYS A 256 -9.57 8.54 12.22
C CYS A 256 -9.69 7.41 11.19
N ALA A 257 -8.53 6.84 10.82
CA ALA A 257 -8.37 5.57 10.15
C ALA A 257 -7.17 4.88 10.82
N TRP A 258 -7.43 3.95 11.76
CA TRP A 258 -6.41 3.31 12.59
C TRP A 258 -6.37 1.80 12.39
N ALA A 259 -5.23 1.23 12.78
CA ALA A 259 -5.02 -0.20 12.91
C ALA A 259 -5.57 -0.98 11.69
N PRO A 260 -5.05 -0.69 10.48
CA PRO A 260 -5.49 -1.40 9.29
C PRO A 260 -4.94 -2.82 9.29
N GLU A 261 -5.79 -3.77 8.96
CA GLU A 261 -5.41 -5.15 8.72
C GLU A 261 -5.87 -5.63 7.36
N ILE A 262 -5.34 -6.76 6.92
CA ILE A 262 -5.52 -7.27 5.55
C ILE A 262 -5.99 -8.72 5.63
N THR A 263 -7.02 -9.05 4.85
CA THR A 263 -7.42 -10.43 4.60
C THR A 263 -7.83 -10.61 3.14
N PHE A 264 -7.88 -11.86 2.68
CA PHE A 264 -8.38 -12.18 1.35
C PHE A 264 -9.82 -12.66 1.43
N ASP A 265 -10.74 -11.92 0.81
CA ASP A 265 -12.13 -12.33 0.66
C ASP A 265 -12.22 -13.34 -0.49
N GLU A 266 -12.27 -14.63 -0.18
CA GLU A 266 -12.33 -15.71 -1.16
C GLU A 266 -13.58 -15.64 -2.04
N LYS A 267 -14.71 -15.19 -1.49
CA LYS A 267 -15.97 -15.06 -2.25
C LYS A 267 -15.91 -13.95 -3.29
N LYS A 268 -15.16 -12.90 -3.00
CA LYS A 268 -14.94 -11.76 -3.94
C LYS A 268 -13.69 -11.96 -4.80
N GLY A 269 -12.75 -12.83 -4.39
CA GLY A 269 -11.46 -12.99 -5.03
C GLY A 269 -10.59 -11.73 -4.92
N LYS A 270 -10.68 -10.97 -3.82
CA LYS A 270 -10.03 -9.67 -3.63
C LYS A 270 -9.40 -9.53 -2.24
N LEU A 271 -8.32 -8.76 -2.18
CA LEU A 271 -7.79 -8.28 -0.92
C LEU A 271 -8.73 -7.24 -0.32
N MET A 272 -8.99 -7.39 0.96
CA MET A 272 -9.80 -6.51 1.78
C MET A 272 -8.91 -5.92 2.87
N ILE A 273 -8.89 -4.60 2.97
CA ILE A 273 -8.32 -3.89 4.12
C ILE A 273 -9.47 -3.52 5.04
N TYR A 274 -9.35 -3.82 6.31
CA TYR A 274 -10.30 -3.41 7.33
C TYR A 274 -9.58 -2.66 8.44
N PHE A 275 -10.25 -1.71 9.05
CA PHE A 275 -9.63 -0.75 9.94
C PHE A 275 -10.65 -0.07 10.86
N THR A 276 -10.16 0.48 11.95
CA THR A 276 -10.94 1.35 12.84
C THR A 276 -11.19 2.69 12.17
N MET A 277 -12.45 3.13 12.10
CA MET A 277 -12.81 4.45 11.58
C MET A 277 -13.91 5.09 12.43
N ARG A 278 -13.89 6.42 12.49
CA ARG A 278 -15.00 7.24 12.99
C ARG A 278 -15.15 8.49 12.15
N PHE A 279 -16.33 9.08 12.23
CA PHE A 279 -16.56 10.44 11.75
C PHE A 279 -16.52 11.40 12.94
N ARG A 280 -15.79 12.51 12.79
CA ARG A 280 -15.58 13.50 13.88
C ARG A 280 -15.12 12.82 15.18
N ASN A 281 -15.92 12.92 16.25
CA ASN A 281 -15.71 12.33 17.56
C ASN A 281 -16.77 11.27 17.91
N GLU A 282 -17.40 10.67 16.89
CA GLU A 282 -18.34 9.57 17.09
C GLU A 282 -17.62 8.30 17.62
N PRO A 283 -18.34 7.33 18.20
CA PRO A 283 -17.77 6.05 18.57
C PRO A 283 -17.10 5.35 17.37
N ASN A 284 -15.95 4.74 17.63
CA ASN A 284 -15.23 4.00 16.60
C ASN A 284 -15.99 2.72 16.20
N LYS A 285 -15.93 2.38 14.91
CA LYS A 285 -16.43 1.14 14.35
C LYS A 285 -15.39 0.53 13.43
N LEU A 286 -15.51 -0.75 13.10
CA LEU A 286 -14.67 -1.39 12.11
C LEU A 286 -15.30 -1.20 10.72
N TYR A 287 -14.50 -0.73 9.79
CA TYR A 287 -14.85 -0.54 8.38
C TYR A 287 -13.94 -1.36 7.49
N TYR A 288 -14.34 -1.59 6.26
CA TYR A 288 -13.52 -2.26 5.24
C TYR A 288 -13.61 -1.58 3.89
N VAL A 289 -12.58 -1.80 3.09
CA VAL A 289 -12.49 -1.44 1.67
C VAL A 289 -11.88 -2.60 0.88
N TYR A 290 -12.17 -2.69 -0.40
CA TYR A 290 -11.44 -3.55 -1.33
C TYR A 290 -10.37 -2.74 -2.05
N VAL A 291 -9.27 -3.41 -2.39
CA VAL A 291 -8.13 -2.84 -3.11
C VAL A 291 -7.88 -3.62 -4.40
N ASN A 292 -7.18 -2.98 -5.34
CA ASN A 292 -6.76 -3.63 -6.57
C ASN A 292 -5.60 -4.62 -6.33
N ASP A 293 -5.28 -5.44 -7.34
CA ASP A 293 -4.24 -6.47 -7.26
C ASP A 293 -2.83 -5.88 -7.07
N GLU A 294 -2.60 -4.64 -7.49
CA GLU A 294 -1.33 -3.92 -7.28
C GLU A 294 -1.17 -3.34 -5.87
N PHE A 295 -2.23 -3.37 -5.07
CA PHE A 295 -2.28 -2.84 -3.71
C PHE A 295 -1.96 -1.34 -3.61
N ASP A 296 -2.35 -0.59 -4.62
CA ASP A 296 -2.07 0.85 -4.73
C ASP A 296 -3.33 1.70 -4.94
N THR A 297 -4.48 1.08 -5.09
CA THR A 297 -5.76 1.78 -5.34
C THR A 297 -6.89 1.17 -4.53
N ILE A 298 -7.59 2.01 -3.77
CA ILE A 298 -8.84 1.65 -3.11
C ILE A 298 -9.96 1.64 -4.16
N GLU A 299 -10.64 0.51 -4.30
CA GLU A 299 -11.69 0.33 -5.32
C GLU A 299 -13.11 0.63 -4.81
N THR A 300 -13.29 0.67 -3.50
CA THR A 300 -14.61 0.90 -2.89
C THR A 300 -14.52 1.95 -1.79
N LEU A 301 -15.60 2.69 -1.57
CA LEU A 301 -15.72 3.52 -0.37
C LEU A 301 -15.80 2.64 0.89
N PRO A 302 -15.35 3.13 2.07
CA PRO A 302 -15.46 2.40 3.32
C PRO A 302 -16.90 1.99 3.63
N ARG A 303 -17.07 0.73 4.03
CA ARG A 303 -18.33 0.14 4.49
C ARG A 303 -18.16 -0.43 5.88
N THR A 304 -19.19 -0.38 6.70
CA THR A 304 -19.15 -0.97 8.03
C THR A 304 -18.91 -2.48 7.92
N LEU A 305 -17.90 -2.96 8.61
CA LEU A 305 -17.57 -4.37 8.78
C LEU A 305 -18.26 -4.92 10.04
N PHE A 306 -18.09 -4.20 11.14
CA PHE A 306 -18.61 -4.57 12.44
C PHE A 306 -18.83 -3.30 13.29
N GLU A 307 -19.92 -3.31 14.04
CA GLU A 307 -20.20 -2.36 15.09
C GLU A 307 -20.65 -3.09 16.35
N TYR A 308 -20.22 -2.60 17.49
CA TYR A 308 -20.60 -3.19 18.78
C TYR A 308 -22.12 -3.07 18.98
N PRO A 309 -22.80 -4.08 19.60
CA PRO A 309 -24.25 -4.05 19.78
C PRO A 309 -24.81 -2.82 20.51
N ASN A 310 -24.02 -2.19 21.37
CA ASN A 310 -24.30 -0.87 21.91
C ASN A 310 -23.54 0.17 21.08
N GLU A 311 -24.25 0.92 20.24
CA GLU A 311 -23.70 1.92 19.33
C GLU A 311 -22.87 3.04 19.99
N LYS A 312 -22.95 3.20 21.31
CA LYS A 312 -22.17 4.16 22.11
C LYS A 312 -20.80 3.62 22.51
N VAL A 313 -20.57 2.33 22.32
CA VAL A 313 -19.32 1.65 22.65
C VAL A 313 -18.44 1.60 21.41
N SER A 314 -17.20 2.08 21.54
CA SER A 314 -16.21 1.96 20.48
C SER A 314 -15.73 0.53 20.33
N ALA A 315 -15.62 0.06 19.07
CA ALA A 315 -14.90 -1.14 18.68
C ALA A 315 -13.70 -0.74 17.82
N ILE A 316 -12.50 -1.22 18.20
CA ILE A 316 -11.24 -0.90 17.54
C ILE A 316 -10.40 -2.16 17.32
N ASP A 317 -9.34 -2.04 16.53
CA ASP A 317 -8.24 -3.00 16.38
C ASP A 317 -8.75 -4.41 16.09
N GLY A 318 -9.42 -4.59 14.95
CA GLY A 318 -9.94 -5.90 14.56
C GLY A 318 -8.87 -6.75 13.91
N ASP A 319 -8.76 -8.06 14.29
CA ASP A 319 -7.99 -9.10 13.59
C ASP A 319 -8.95 -10.18 13.07
N ILE A 320 -8.93 -10.45 11.78
CA ILE A 320 -9.72 -11.51 11.15
C ILE A 320 -8.85 -12.70 10.81
N THR A 321 -9.09 -13.80 11.47
CA THR A 321 -8.46 -15.09 11.17
C THR A 321 -9.48 -16.09 10.65
N LYS A 322 -9.20 -16.68 9.47
CA LYS A 322 -10.03 -17.75 8.91
C LYS A 322 -9.63 -19.10 9.48
N ILE A 323 -10.60 -19.81 10.08
CA ILE A 323 -10.41 -21.14 10.66
C ILE A 323 -11.50 -22.06 10.12
N GLY A 324 -11.12 -23.03 9.33
CA GLY A 324 -12.08 -23.84 8.57
C GLY A 324 -12.92 -22.96 7.63
N ASP A 325 -14.23 -23.03 7.79
CA ASP A 325 -15.17 -22.25 6.97
C ASP A 325 -15.65 -20.96 7.65
N GLN A 326 -15.10 -20.63 8.82
CA GLN A 326 -15.51 -19.46 9.60
C GLN A 326 -14.40 -18.41 9.67
N TYR A 327 -14.83 -17.15 9.75
CA TYR A 327 -14.00 -15.98 10.00
C TYR A 327 -14.20 -15.56 11.45
N HIS A 328 -13.11 -15.59 12.21
CA HIS A 328 -13.03 -15.19 13.60
C HIS A 328 -12.49 -13.78 13.67
N LEU A 329 -13.26 -12.83 14.14
CA LEU A 329 -12.88 -11.44 14.37
C LEU A 329 -12.59 -11.25 15.86
N PHE A 330 -11.33 -11.02 16.20
CA PHE A 330 -10.92 -10.52 17.51
C PHE A 330 -10.82 -9.01 17.46
N TYR A 331 -11.26 -8.31 18.48
CA TYR A 331 -11.26 -6.85 18.49
C TYR A 331 -11.32 -6.32 19.92
N VAL A 332 -11.06 -5.03 20.11
CA VAL A 332 -11.19 -4.35 21.40
C VAL A 332 -12.53 -3.64 21.49
N ALA A 333 -13.24 -3.78 22.60
CA ALA A 333 -14.42 -3.01 22.92
C ALA A 333 -14.20 -2.16 24.19
N HIS A 334 -14.68 -0.92 24.14
CA HIS A 334 -14.63 -0.01 25.29
C HIS A 334 -15.97 -0.02 26.07
N ASP A 335 -16.40 -1.21 26.49
CA ASP A 335 -17.64 -1.44 27.27
C ASP A 335 -17.37 -1.64 28.77
N GLY A 336 -16.31 -1.02 29.26
CA GLY A 336 -15.77 -1.14 30.61
C GLY A 336 -14.26 -0.96 30.56
N GLU A 337 -13.50 -1.94 31.04
CA GLU A 337 -12.05 -2.00 30.82
C GLU A 337 -11.77 -2.46 29.38
N ALA A 338 -10.71 -1.90 28.77
CA ALA A 338 -10.31 -2.29 27.43
C ALA A 338 -9.72 -3.71 27.42
N GLY A 339 -10.21 -4.59 26.56
CA GLY A 339 -9.74 -5.95 26.42
C GLY A 339 -10.32 -6.63 25.18
N ILE A 340 -9.89 -7.86 24.92
CA ILE A 340 -10.15 -8.56 23.66
C ILE A 340 -11.52 -9.24 23.70
N LYS A 341 -12.33 -8.92 22.72
CA LYS A 341 -13.63 -9.55 22.42
C LYS A 341 -13.54 -10.34 21.13
N HIS A 342 -14.59 -11.08 20.83
CA HIS A 342 -14.65 -11.97 19.68
C HIS A 342 -16.02 -11.92 18.99
N ALA A 343 -16.02 -12.13 17.69
CA ALA A 343 -17.22 -12.35 16.88
C ALA A 343 -16.91 -13.33 15.75
N VAL A 344 -17.93 -14.00 15.22
CA VAL A 344 -17.77 -15.03 14.19
C VAL A 344 -18.71 -14.78 13.03
N SER A 345 -18.23 -15.01 11.82
CA SER A 345 -19.02 -14.94 10.58
C SER A 345 -18.65 -16.05 9.59
N ASN A 346 -19.56 -16.35 8.66
CA ASN A 346 -19.32 -17.20 7.50
C ASN A 346 -18.87 -16.42 6.24
N ILE A 347 -18.69 -15.10 6.36
CA ILE A 347 -18.19 -14.22 5.29
C ILE A 347 -17.15 -13.24 5.86
N ALA A 348 -16.16 -12.92 5.06
CA ALA A 348 -15.08 -12.04 5.51
C ALA A 348 -15.54 -10.62 5.82
N ASN A 349 -16.53 -10.12 5.09
CA ASN A 349 -16.86 -8.70 4.99
C ASN A 349 -18.17 -8.30 5.72
N GLY A 350 -18.59 -9.05 6.74
CA GLY A 350 -19.78 -8.70 7.53
C GLY A 350 -20.45 -9.88 8.25
N ASP A 351 -21.66 -9.65 8.73
CA ASP A 351 -22.54 -10.64 9.40
C ASP A 351 -21.88 -11.30 10.64
N TYR A 352 -21.02 -10.57 11.33
CA TYR A 352 -20.34 -11.08 12.53
C TYR A 352 -21.28 -11.17 13.71
N THR A 353 -21.41 -12.36 14.27
CA THR A 353 -22.16 -12.62 15.49
C THR A 353 -21.29 -12.36 16.71
N PHE A 354 -21.72 -11.43 17.53
CA PHE A 354 -21.06 -10.98 18.76
C PHE A 354 -21.00 -12.08 19.83
N ASP A 355 -19.81 -12.24 20.47
CA ASP A 355 -19.62 -13.03 21.67
C ASP A 355 -19.31 -12.09 22.84
N PRO A 356 -20.08 -12.10 23.94
CA PRO A 356 -19.88 -11.19 25.06
C PRO A 356 -18.68 -11.52 25.95
N ARG A 357 -18.05 -12.68 25.79
CA ARG A 357 -16.92 -13.10 26.61
C ARG A 357 -15.68 -12.25 26.36
N TRP A 358 -14.81 -12.17 27.38
CA TRP A 358 -13.45 -11.69 27.23
C TRP A 358 -12.54 -12.85 26.83
N TYR A 359 -11.63 -12.58 25.91
CA TYR A 359 -10.73 -13.59 25.36
C TYR A 359 -9.28 -13.43 25.82
N ASP A 360 -8.91 -12.24 26.32
CA ASP A 360 -7.60 -12.09 26.96
C ASP A 360 -7.62 -12.65 28.38
N LEU A 361 -6.41 -13.01 28.89
CA LEU A 361 -6.17 -13.43 30.26
C LEU A 361 -5.29 -12.41 31.00
N GLU A 362 -5.22 -11.19 30.50
CA GLU A 362 -4.39 -10.11 31.01
C GLU A 362 -5.19 -9.28 32.04
N PRO A 363 -4.66 -9.08 33.27
CA PRO A 363 -5.35 -8.25 34.27
C PRO A 363 -5.22 -6.74 33.99
N LYS A 364 -4.47 -6.34 32.97
CA LYS A 364 -4.23 -4.96 32.57
C LYS A 364 -4.93 -4.68 31.25
N ALA A 365 -5.28 -3.42 31.04
CA ALA A 365 -5.88 -3.01 29.79
C ALA A 365 -4.97 -3.32 28.59
N CYS A 366 -5.54 -3.96 27.55
CA CYS A 366 -4.84 -4.40 26.36
C CYS A 366 -5.61 -4.03 25.09
N GLU A 367 -4.91 -4.06 23.97
CA GLU A 367 -5.42 -3.72 22.63
C GLU A 367 -4.73 -4.59 21.56
N ALA A 368 -5.07 -4.37 20.28
CA ALA A 368 -4.33 -4.93 19.15
C ALA A 368 -4.20 -6.45 19.15
N PRO A 369 -5.30 -7.21 19.13
CA PRO A 369 -5.23 -8.65 18.97
C PRO A 369 -4.61 -9.02 17.61
N ASN A 370 -3.83 -10.12 17.58
CA ASN A 370 -3.40 -10.77 16.35
C ASN A 370 -3.29 -12.27 16.55
N VAL A 371 -3.86 -13.05 15.64
CA VAL A 371 -3.90 -14.51 15.75
C VAL A 371 -3.03 -15.14 14.67
N TRP A 372 -2.17 -16.09 15.10
CA TRP A 372 -1.34 -16.85 14.19
C TRP A 372 -1.21 -18.32 14.64
N LYS A 373 -1.02 -19.22 13.66
CA LYS A 373 -0.94 -20.67 13.92
C LYS A 373 0.49 -21.10 14.24
N ARG A 374 0.69 -22.07 15.10
CA ARG A 374 1.97 -22.73 15.32
C ARG A 374 2.33 -23.57 14.10
N ILE A 375 3.57 -23.46 13.60
CA ILE A 375 4.06 -24.27 12.48
C ILE A 375 4.14 -25.72 12.91
N GLY A 376 3.48 -26.61 12.14
CA GLY A 376 3.46 -28.06 12.40
C GLY A 376 2.59 -28.51 13.56
N GLU A 377 1.85 -27.60 14.20
CA GLU A 377 0.93 -27.90 15.29
C GLU A 377 -0.49 -27.41 14.98
N ASP A 378 -1.48 -28.07 15.55
CA ASP A 378 -2.86 -27.62 15.48
C ASP A 378 -3.21 -26.73 16.69
N LYS A 379 -2.46 -25.65 16.80
CA LYS A 379 -2.58 -24.65 17.86
C LYS A 379 -2.46 -23.25 17.31
N TRP A 380 -3.15 -22.34 17.96
CA TRP A 380 -3.20 -20.93 17.63
C TRP A 380 -2.72 -20.09 18.80
N VAL A 381 -1.99 -19.05 18.51
CA VAL A 381 -1.56 -18.05 19.48
C VAL A 381 -2.36 -16.78 19.22
N LEU A 382 -3.02 -16.26 20.26
CA LEU A 382 -3.55 -14.91 20.29
C LEU A 382 -2.57 -14.02 21.03
N MET A 383 -1.97 -13.08 20.32
CA MET A 383 -1.09 -12.03 20.82
C MET A 383 -1.89 -10.75 20.97
N TYR A 384 -1.59 -9.93 21.98
CA TYR A 384 -2.17 -8.61 22.16
C TYR A 384 -1.21 -7.66 22.87
N ASP A 385 -1.36 -6.33 22.61
CA ASP A 385 -0.55 -5.26 23.18
C ASP A 385 -1.09 -4.86 24.57
N VAL A 386 -0.27 -5.02 25.60
CA VAL A 386 -0.55 -4.55 26.96
C VAL A 386 -0.05 -3.12 27.09
N TYR A 387 -0.77 -2.19 26.48
CA TYR A 387 -0.38 -0.78 26.40
C TYR A 387 -0.34 -0.06 27.76
N SER A 388 -1.01 -0.61 28.76
CA SER A 388 -1.17 -0.01 30.09
C SER A 388 0.00 -0.30 31.06
N VAL A 389 1.05 -1.02 30.59
CA VAL A 389 2.26 -1.29 31.36
C VAL A 389 3.44 -0.45 30.85
N ASN A 390 4.47 -0.29 31.67
CA ASN A 390 5.69 0.43 31.29
C ASN A 390 6.93 -0.38 31.73
N PRO A 391 7.79 -0.77 30.77
CA PRO A 391 7.69 -0.60 29.31
C PRO A 391 6.46 -1.33 28.72
N HIS A 392 5.95 -0.86 27.57
CA HIS A 392 4.90 -1.57 26.84
C HIS A 392 5.35 -2.99 26.52
N ASN A 393 4.41 -3.92 26.45
CA ASN A 393 4.74 -5.32 26.22
C ASN A 393 3.61 -6.05 25.48
N PHE A 394 3.94 -7.14 24.77
CA PHE A 394 2.94 -8.06 24.27
C PHE A 394 2.68 -9.18 25.27
N ALA A 395 1.44 -9.61 25.36
CA ALA A 395 1.04 -10.83 26.06
C ALA A 395 0.48 -11.85 25.07
N PHE A 396 0.52 -13.11 25.48
CA PHE A 396 0.22 -14.24 24.60
C PHE A 396 -0.61 -15.29 25.34
N ILE A 397 -1.60 -15.82 24.61
CA ILE A 397 -2.35 -17.00 25.02
C ILE A 397 -2.40 -18.00 23.86
N GLU A 398 -2.52 -19.29 24.17
CA GLU A 398 -2.51 -20.37 23.20
C GLU A 398 -3.79 -21.21 23.31
N THR A 399 -4.34 -21.64 22.19
CA THR A 399 -5.54 -22.46 22.13
C THR A 399 -5.47 -23.46 20.98
N SER A 400 -6.22 -24.55 21.09
CA SER A 400 -6.49 -25.50 19.99
C SER A 400 -7.96 -25.53 19.57
N ASP A 401 -8.84 -24.84 20.30
CA ASP A 401 -10.30 -24.93 20.11
C ASP A 401 -11.04 -23.58 20.19
N PHE A 402 -10.32 -22.48 20.43
CA PHE A 402 -10.87 -21.12 20.65
C PHE A 402 -11.91 -21.03 21.78
N VAL A 403 -11.91 -22.01 22.67
CA VAL A 403 -12.74 -22.05 23.87
C VAL A 403 -11.86 -22.04 25.13
N ASN A 404 -10.82 -22.87 25.10
CA ASN A 404 -9.87 -23.02 26.22
C ASN A 404 -8.54 -22.39 25.86
N PHE A 405 -8.10 -21.44 26.66
CA PHE A 405 -6.85 -20.71 26.43
C PHE A 405 -5.85 -20.98 27.58
N LYS A 406 -4.60 -21.23 27.18
CA LYS A 406 -3.45 -21.34 28.09
C LYS A 406 -2.69 -20.02 28.07
N ASN A 407 -2.48 -19.42 29.24
CA ASN A 407 -1.64 -18.22 29.36
C ASN A 407 -0.18 -18.57 29.10
N LEU A 408 0.48 -17.86 28.21
CA LEU A 408 1.91 -17.96 27.90
C LEU A 408 2.74 -16.84 28.57
N GLY A 409 2.08 -15.86 29.18
CA GLY A 409 2.70 -14.68 29.77
C GLY A 409 3.03 -13.58 28.77
N ARG A 410 3.71 -12.55 29.24
CA ARG A 410 4.25 -11.48 28.40
C ARG A 410 5.65 -11.83 27.93
N PHE A 411 6.18 -11.08 26.95
CA PHE A 411 7.59 -11.20 26.58
C PHE A 411 8.50 -11.02 27.80
N ASN A 412 9.44 -11.95 27.96
CA ASN A 412 10.43 -12.02 29.05
C ASN A 412 9.81 -12.16 30.47
N GLU A 413 8.50 -12.41 30.55
CA GLU A 413 7.77 -12.68 31.81
C GLU A 413 7.05 -14.03 31.78
N GLY A 414 7.22 -14.81 30.71
CA GLY A 414 6.60 -16.12 30.48
C GLY A 414 7.49 -17.02 29.64
N VAL A 415 6.89 -17.70 28.65
CA VAL A 415 7.62 -18.60 27.73
C VAL A 415 8.04 -17.91 26.43
N MET A 416 7.55 -16.69 26.18
CA MET A 416 7.88 -15.91 25.01
C MET A 416 9.01 -14.94 25.35
N GLU A 417 10.03 -14.84 24.48
CA GLU A 417 11.24 -14.06 24.75
C GLU A 417 11.62 -13.15 23.59
N THR A 418 12.26 -12.03 23.92
CA THR A 418 12.89 -11.12 22.96
C THR A 418 14.39 -11.04 23.19
N THR A 419 15.18 -10.95 22.12
CA THR A 419 16.65 -10.91 22.22
C THR A 419 17.18 -9.47 22.32
N ASN A 420 16.72 -8.56 21.47
CA ASN A 420 17.35 -7.25 21.26
C ASN A 420 16.34 -6.11 21.07
N PHE A 421 15.12 -6.28 21.53
CA PHE A 421 14.13 -5.19 21.51
C PHE A 421 13.24 -5.22 22.76
N THR A 422 12.66 -4.07 23.07
CA THR A 422 11.71 -3.84 24.16
C THR A 422 10.63 -2.89 23.68
N SER A 423 9.55 -2.76 24.46
CA SER A 423 8.44 -1.84 24.19
C SER A 423 7.83 -1.97 22.79
N PRO A 424 7.58 -3.19 22.27
CA PRO A 424 6.84 -3.33 21.02
C PRO A 424 5.40 -2.87 21.23
N LYS A 425 4.83 -2.29 20.16
CA LYS A 425 3.42 -1.92 20.13
C LYS A 425 2.78 -2.43 18.86
N HIS A 426 1.55 -2.90 19.01
CA HIS A 426 0.64 -3.31 17.96
C HIS A 426 1.35 -4.05 16.83
N GLY A 427 1.35 -5.36 16.84
CA GLY A 427 2.11 -6.17 15.90
C GLY A 427 1.27 -7.27 15.24
N ALA A 428 1.81 -7.83 14.18
CA ALA A 428 1.25 -8.98 13.48
C ALA A 428 2.33 -9.99 13.11
N VAL A 429 1.95 -11.27 13.05
CA VAL A 429 2.86 -12.38 12.78
C VAL A 429 2.41 -13.15 11.54
N ILE A 430 3.38 -13.44 10.65
CA ILE A 430 3.18 -14.35 9.52
C ILE A 430 4.25 -15.45 9.51
N HIS A 431 4.00 -16.50 8.73
CA HIS A 431 4.97 -17.56 8.50
C HIS A 431 5.89 -17.25 7.32
N LEU A 432 7.14 -17.70 7.42
CA LEU A 432 8.15 -17.64 6.37
C LEU A 432 8.66 -19.04 6.04
N THR A 433 9.06 -19.25 4.77
CA THR A 433 9.84 -20.41 4.37
C THR A 433 11.30 -20.27 4.84
N ALA A 434 12.06 -21.36 4.85
CA ALA A 434 13.49 -21.33 5.18
C ALA A 434 14.28 -20.38 4.25
N GLU A 435 13.98 -20.39 2.95
CA GLU A 435 14.63 -19.49 1.97
C GLU A 435 14.32 -18.01 2.22
N GLU A 436 13.10 -17.70 2.63
CA GLU A 436 12.66 -16.32 2.90
C GLU A 436 13.32 -15.75 4.15
N VAL A 437 13.34 -16.51 5.25
CA VAL A 437 13.94 -16.04 6.49
C VAL A 437 15.46 -15.91 6.36
N GLU A 438 16.14 -16.89 5.75
CA GLU A 438 17.59 -16.83 5.52
C GLU A 438 17.99 -15.60 4.69
N ARG A 439 17.26 -15.35 3.58
CA ARG A 439 17.49 -14.16 2.74
C ARG A 439 17.29 -12.85 3.52
N LEU A 440 16.26 -12.79 4.34
CA LEU A 440 15.93 -11.58 5.11
C LEU A 440 16.97 -11.32 6.20
N GLU A 441 17.39 -12.35 6.95
CA GLU A 441 18.43 -12.26 7.97
C GLU A 441 19.79 -11.87 7.37
N GLU A 442 20.16 -12.50 6.23
CA GLU A 442 21.42 -12.19 5.56
C GLU A 442 21.44 -10.75 5.01
N TYR A 443 20.33 -10.30 4.43
CA TYR A 443 20.22 -8.92 3.98
C TYR A 443 20.47 -7.93 5.13
N TRP A 444 19.80 -8.09 6.26
CA TRP A 444 19.91 -7.16 7.39
C TRP A 444 21.23 -7.30 8.15
N LYS A 445 21.87 -8.45 8.11
CA LYS A 445 23.24 -8.62 8.63
C LYS A 445 24.24 -7.75 7.86
N GLN A 446 24.06 -7.58 6.57
CA GLN A 446 24.95 -6.82 5.69
C GLN A 446 24.55 -5.34 5.55
N ASN A 447 23.27 -4.99 5.74
CA ASN A 447 22.71 -3.67 5.41
C ASN A 447 22.15 -2.93 6.64
N LYS A 448 22.77 -3.08 7.80
CA LYS A 448 22.34 -2.42 9.04
C LYS A 448 22.30 -0.90 8.89
N ARG A 449 21.23 -0.30 9.43
CA ARG A 449 20.99 1.15 9.37
C ARG A 449 20.58 1.65 10.75
N LYS A 450 21.14 2.78 11.17
CA LYS A 450 20.66 3.49 12.36
C LYS A 450 19.54 4.45 11.96
N TYR A 451 18.55 4.56 12.84
CA TYR A 451 17.51 5.55 12.69
C TYR A 451 18.08 6.96 12.88
N VAL A 452 17.75 7.85 11.96
CA VAL A 452 18.03 9.29 12.05
C VAL A 452 16.75 10.04 11.72
N SER A 453 16.25 10.82 12.67
CA SER A 453 15.06 11.64 12.48
C SER A 453 15.22 12.63 11.32
N THR A 454 14.18 12.75 10.49
CA THR A 454 14.13 13.75 9.42
C THR A 454 13.45 15.05 9.82
N ALA A 455 13.14 15.26 11.10
CA ALA A 455 12.40 16.41 11.60
C ALA A 455 13.02 17.77 11.23
N SER A 456 14.34 17.85 11.13
CA SER A 456 15.07 19.06 10.71
C SER A 456 15.09 19.27 9.19
N THR A 457 14.59 18.31 8.41
CA THR A 457 14.62 18.37 6.94
C THR A 457 13.20 18.53 6.40
N LYS A 458 12.67 19.77 6.38
CA LYS A 458 11.41 20.07 5.71
C LYS A 458 11.58 19.83 4.21
N LYS A 459 11.03 18.73 3.70
CA LYS A 459 11.18 18.26 2.31
C LYS A 459 9.85 17.70 1.78
N ASN A 460 9.88 17.26 0.54
CA ASN A 460 8.77 16.57 -0.11
C ASN A 460 8.28 15.34 0.67
N PRO A 461 6.94 15.11 0.69
CA PRO A 461 5.92 16.00 0.13
C PRO A 461 5.74 17.28 0.96
N VAL A 462 5.44 18.41 0.29
CA VAL A 462 5.23 19.71 0.97
C VAL A 462 3.97 19.72 1.83
N PHE A 463 2.96 18.90 1.46
CA PHE A 463 1.76 18.62 2.25
C PHE A 463 1.21 17.22 1.91
N PRO A 464 0.42 16.62 2.81
CA PRO A 464 -0.09 15.26 2.62
C PRO A 464 -1.22 15.22 1.59
N GLY A 465 -1.36 14.07 0.91
CA GLY A 465 -2.45 13.80 -0.01
C GLY A 465 -1.99 13.56 -1.46
N PHE A 466 -2.98 13.32 -2.31
CA PHE A 466 -2.78 13.15 -3.75
C PHE A 466 -3.22 14.43 -4.46
N TYR A 467 -2.29 15.07 -5.12
CA TYR A 467 -2.51 16.31 -5.84
C TYR A 467 -1.76 16.27 -7.17
N ALA A 468 -2.44 16.71 -8.23
CA ALA A 468 -1.86 16.84 -9.57
C ALA A 468 -1.95 18.31 -10.03
N ASP A 469 -1.32 18.63 -11.15
CA ASP A 469 -1.44 19.90 -11.89
C ASP A 469 -1.38 21.15 -11.00
N PRO A 470 -0.35 21.32 -10.14
CA PRO A 470 -0.33 22.43 -9.18
C PRO A 470 -0.05 23.77 -9.86
N GLU A 471 -0.95 24.72 -9.69
CA GLU A 471 -0.75 26.13 -10.04
C GLU A 471 -0.26 26.89 -8.80
N VAL A 472 0.75 27.74 -8.97
CA VAL A 472 1.32 28.57 -7.89
C VAL A 472 1.15 30.05 -8.18
N MET A 473 0.54 30.79 -7.24
CA MET A 473 0.38 32.23 -7.35
C MET A 473 0.94 32.95 -6.11
N TYR A 474 1.66 34.04 -6.31
CA TYR A 474 1.93 35.03 -5.26
C TYR A 474 0.87 36.12 -5.30
N SER A 475 0.11 36.29 -4.23
CA SER A 475 -0.90 37.36 -4.10
C SER A 475 -0.29 38.65 -3.58
N LYS A 476 -0.30 39.68 -4.39
CA LYS A 476 0.11 41.03 -3.98
C LYS A 476 -0.80 41.63 -2.91
N LYS A 477 -2.08 41.24 -2.89
CA LYS A 477 -3.05 41.67 -1.91
C LYS A 477 -2.72 41.13 -0.52
N THR A 478 -2.38 39.84 -0.40
CA THR A 478 -2.19 39.19 0.90
C THR A 478 -0.73 39.07 1.31
N GLY A 479 0.21 39.20 0.38
CA GLY A 479 1.64 38.98 0.59
C GLY A 479 2.03 37.51 0.76
N LYS A 480 1.16 36.55 0.35
CA LYS A 480 1.35 35.13 0.53
C LYS A 480 1.43 34.40 -0.80
N TYR A 481 2.06 33.22 -0.77
CA TYR A 481 2.02 32.23 -1.85
C TYR A 481 0.80 31.33 -1.67
N TYR A 482 0.22 30.91 -2.77
CA TYR A 482 -0.90 29.98 -2.82
C TYR A 482 -0.62 28.87 -3.84
N ILE A 483 -0.99 27.63 -3.48
CA ILE A 483 -1.00 26.49 -4.41
C ILE A 483 -2.44 26.05 -4.59
N TYR A 484 -2.82 25.83 -5.86
CA TYR A 484 -4.13 25.35 -6.30
C TYR A 484 -3.93 24.07 -7.13
N PRO A 485 -4.05 22.90 -6.54
CA PRO A 485 -3.89 21.66 -7.26
C PRO A 485 -5.23 21.09 -7.74
N THR A 486 -5.16 20.16 -8.69
CA THR A 486 -6.19 19.14 -8.84
C THR A 486 -6.21 18.27 -7.58
N THR A 487 -7.38 18.10 -6.96
CA THR A 487 -7.56 17.11 -5.88
C THR A 487 -7.66 15.73 -6.53
N ASP A 488 -6.67 14.87 -6.29
CA ASP A 488 -6.55 13.56 -6.91
C ASP A 488 -6.77 12.43 -5.90
N GLY A 489 -6.54 11.16 -6.28
CA GLY A 489 -6.80 9.98 -5.45
C GLY A 489 -8.25 9.52 -5.46
N ILE A 490 -9.11 10.12 -6.28
CA ILE A 490 -10.52 9.77 -6.45
C ILE A 490 -10.68 8.80 -7.63
N LEU A 491 -11.51 7.77 -7.45
CA LEU A 491 -11.78 6.76 -8.49
C LEU A 491 -12.19 7.42 -9.81
N ASN A 492 -11.62 6.95 -10.91
CA ASN A 492 -11.92 7.40 -12.28
C ASN A 492 -11.64 8.90 -12.51
N TRP A 493 -10.64 9.48 -11.84
CA TRP A 493 -10.34 10.92 -11.90
C TRP A 493 -11.55 11.81 -11.61
N GLY A 494 -12.43 11.32 -10.74
CA GLY A 494 -13.77 11.88 -10.51
C GLY A 494 -13.82 13.05 -9.52
N SER A 495 -12.73 13.84 -9.37
CA SER A 495 -12.73 15.01 -8.49
C SER A 495 -13.90 15.95 -8.79
N THR A 496 -14.51 16.49 -7.74
CA THR A 496 -15.65 17.43 -7.83
C THR A 496 -15.36 18.76 -7.14
N LEU A 497 -14.16 18.91 -6.56
CA LEU A 497 -13.82 20.09 -5.76
C LEU A 497 -12.36 20.49 -5.93
N PHE A 498 -12.06 21.74 -5.60
CA PHE A 498 -10.73 22.30 -5.56
C PHE A 498 -10.39 22.80 -4.15
N LYS A 499 -9.16 22.56 -3.73
CA LYS A 499 -8.57 23.06 -2.49
C LYS A 499 -7.53 24.12 -2.77
N ALA A 500 -7.17 24.90 -1.74
CA ALA A 500 -6.02 25.79 -1.78
C ALA A 500 -5.13 25.57 -0.56
N PHE A 501 -3.86 25.87 -0.73
CA PHE A 501 -2.85 25.90 0.33
C PHE A 501 -2.16 27.26 0.29
N SER A 502 -1.86 27.83 1.46
CA SER A 502 -1.14 29.11 1.56
C SER A 502 0.17 28.97 2.33
N SER A 503 1.14 29.81 1.99
CA SER A 503 2.43 29.89 2.67
C SER A 503 2.97 31.32 2.68
N ASP A 504 3.65 31.69 3.76
CA ASP A 504 4.41 32.94 3.83
C ASP A 504 5.86 32.76 3.33
N ASP A 505 6.39 31.52 3.30
CA ASP A 505 7.81 31.24 3.12
C ASP A 505 8.12 30.10 2.13
N LEU A 506 7.12 29.51 1.46
CA LEU A 506 7.22 28.35 0.57
C LEU A 506 7.68 27.04 1.26
N LEU A 507 7.86 27.06 2.58
CA LEU A 507 8.30 25.91 3.36
C LEU A 507 7.19 25.39 4.26
N ASN A 508 6.42 26.32 4.86
CA ASN A 508 5.31 26.00 5.75
C ASN A 508 4.01 26.27 5.03
N TRP A 509 3.24 25.22 4.79
CA TRP A 509 1.98 25.31 4.05
C TRP A 509 0.79 25.03 4.97
N LYS A 510 -0.21 25.88 4.87
CA LYS A 510 -1.51 25.76 5.55
C LYS A 510 -2.56 25.34 4.54
N GLU A 511 -3.33 24.28 4.82
CA GLU A 511 -4.52 23.94 4.06
C GLU A 511 -5.64 24.94 4.35
N GLU A 512 -6.11 25.63 3.33
CA GLU A 512 -7.21 26.61 3.42
C GLU A 512 -8.59 25.94 3.23
N GLY A 513 -8.61 24.66 2.91
CA GLY A 513 -9.81 23.87 2.69
C GLY A 513 -10.35 23.96 1.26
N VAL A 514 -11.62 23.58 1.09
CA VAL A 514 -12.31 23.61 -0.22
C VAL A 514 -12.66 25.04 -0.56
N ILE A 515 -12.11 25.53 -1.67
CA ILE A 515 -12.33 26.88 -2.17
C ILE A 515 -13.40 26.96 -3.25
N PHE A 516 -13.62 25.86 -3.99
CA PHE A 516 -14.60 25.76 -5.06
C PHE A 516 -15.10 24.33 -5.22
N ASP A 517 -16.41 24.15 -5.40
CA ASP A 517 -17.05 22.83 -5.47
C ASP A 517 -18.03 22.82 -6.67
N LEU A 518 -17.91 21.84 -7.56
CA LEU A 518 -18.74 21.70 -8.75
C LEU A 518 -20.22 21.52 -8.46
N LYS A 519 -20.62 21.15 -7.23
CA LYS A 519 -22.04 21.16 -6.84
C LYS A 519 -22.72 22.52 -7.02
N ASN A 520 -21.93 23.60 -7.06
CA ASN A 520 -22.38 24.97 -7.27
C ASN A 520 -22.29 25.40 -8.74
N VAL A 521 -21.92 24.48 -9.66
CA VAL A 521 -21.78 24.72 -11.09
C VAL A 521 -22.96 24.09 -11.82
N SER A 522 -23.62 24.88 -12.66
CA SER A 522 -24.86 24.41 -13.34
C SER A 522 -24.60 23.49 -14.54
N TRP A 523 -23.40 23.52 -15.14
CA TRP A 523 -23.08 22.88 -16.41
C TRP A 523 -22.11 21.68 -16.30
N ALA A 524 -21.50 21.42 -15.12
CA ALA A 524 -20.62 20.29 -14.88
C ALA A 524 -20.67 19.83 -13.43
N GLN A 525 -20.50 18.52 -13.19
CA GLN A 525 -20.61 17.92 -11.87
C GLN A 525 -19.42 17.03 -11.49
N LYS A 526 -18.43 16.86 -12.38
CA LYS A 526 -17.28 15.97 -12.19
C LYS A 526 -16.06 16.42 -12.98
N ASN A 527 -14.94 15.75 -12.73
CA ASN A 527 -13.66 15.97 -13.42
C ASN A 527 -13.15 17.41 -13.21
N ALA A 528 -13.11 17.83 -11.95
CA ALA A 528 -12.51 19.08 -11.51
C ALA A 528 -10.98 18.99 -11.59
N TRP A 529 -10.38 19.48 -12.68
CA TRP A 529 -8.96 19.27 -13.01
C TRP A 529 -8.24 20.57 -13.37
N ALA A 530 -6.89 20.51 -13.24
CA ALA A 530 -5.91 21.45 -13.75
C ALA A 530 -6.36 22.91 -13.64
N PRO A 531 -6.42 23.47 -12.42
CA PRO A 531 -6.80 24.87 -12.24
C PRO A 531 -5.66 25.80 -12.63
N CYS A 532 -6.03 27.00 -13.09
CA CYS A 532 -5.12 28.12 -13.26
C CYS A 532 -5.76 29.38 -12.67
N ILE A 533 -4.98 30.27 -12.11
CA ILE A 533 -5.51 31.47 -11.42
C ILE A 533 -4.70 32.72 -11.74
N ILE A 534 -5.39 33.86 -11.81
CA ILE A 534 -4.76 35.16 -11.95
C ILE A 534 -5.36 36.18 -10.98
N GLU A 535 -4.50 36.95 -10.32
CA GLU A 535 -4.89 38.11 -9.51
C GLU A 535 -4.89 39.36 -10.38
N LYS A 536 -5.98 40.12 -10.37
CA LYS A 536 -6.06 41.40 -11.05
C LYS A 536 -6.47 42.54 -10.11
N LYS A 537 -5.65 43.60 -10.04
CA LYS A 537 -6.00 44.81 -9.37
C LYS A 537 -7.01 45.59 -10.25
N GLN A 538 -8.11 46.03 -9.65
CA GLN A 538 -9.15 46.81 -10.31
C GLN A 538 -8.83 48.32 -10.25
N GLU A 539 -9.55 49.13 -11.00
CA GLU A 539 -9.39 50.59 -11.05
C GLU A 539 -9.68 51.24 -9.70
N ASP A 540 -10.59 50.71 -8.92
CA ASP A 540 -10.92 51.18 -7.56
C ASP A 540 -9.91 50.76 -6.47
N GLY A 541 -8.84 50.06 -6.88
CA GLY A 541 -7.79 49.56 -6.01
C GLY A 541 -8.08 48.21 -5.34
N SER A 542 -9.29 47.66 -5.50
CA SER A 542 -9.64 46.29 -5.08
C SER A 542 -8.94 45.24 -5.91
N TYR A 543 -9.03 43.96 -5.50
CA TYR A 543 -8.47 42.86 -6.24
C TYR A 543 -9.57 41.85 -6.55
N LYS A 544 -9.50 41.25 -7.76
CA LYS A 544 -10.29 40.11 -8.20
C LYS A 544 -9.39 38.97 -8.55
N TYR A 545 -9.85 37.75 -8.27
CA TYR A 545 -9.20 36.51 -8.59
C TYR A 545 -10.03 35.76 -9.61
N TYR A 546 -9.45 35.46 -10.77
CA TYR A 546 -10.09 34.72 -11.84
C TYR A 546 -9.52 33.31 -11.84
N TYR A 547 -10.35 32.34 -11.52
CA TYR A 547 -10.01 30.94 -11.38
C TYR A 547 -10.53 30.17 -12.57
N TYR A 548 -9.63 29.73 -13.44
CA TYR A 548 -9.95 28.92 -14.60
C TYR A 548 -9.79 27.45 -14.21
N TYR A 549 -10.67 26.59 -14.69
CA TYR A 549 -10.67 25.19 -14.31
C TYR A 549 -11.25 24.32 -15.41
N THR A 550 -10.81 23.06 -15.46
CA THR A 550 -11.43 22.02 -16.26
C THR A 550 -12.57 21.38 -15.48
N ALA A 551 -13.72 21.16 -16.13
CA ALA A 551 -14.79 20.32 -15.63
C ALA A 551 -15.50 19.64 -16.80
N GLU A 552 -15.69 18.32 -16.77
CA GLU A 552 -16.29 17.49 -17.84
C GLU A 552 -15.72 17.79 -19.25
N GLN A 553 -14.40 17.99 -19.35
CA GLN A 553 -13.69 18.31 -20.60
C GLN A 553 -14.12 19.65 -21.24
N GLN A 554 -14.51 20.59 -20.40
CA GLN A 554 -14.83 21.98 -20.76
C GLN A 554 -14.03 22.90 -19.83
N ILE A 555 -13.79 24.13 -20.20
CA ILE A 555 -13.09 25.11 -19.38
C ILE A 555 -14.09 26.12 -18.83
N GLY A 556 -14.12 26.25 -17.51
CA GLY A 556 -14.89 27.24 -16.79
C GLY A 556 -14.05 28.39 -16.26
N VAL A 557 -14.70 29.44 -15.81
CA VAL A 557 -14.11 30.54 -15.05
C VAL A 557 -14.99 30.90 -13.87
N ALA A 558 -14.39 30.97 -12.69
CA ALA A 558 -15.03 31.45 -11.45
C ALA A 558 -14.28 32.64 -10.89
N ILE A 559 -14.96 33.53 -10.19
CA ILE A 559 -14.41 34.80 -9.73
C ILE A 559 -14.61 34.95 -8.22
N ALA A 560 -13.59 35.46 -7.54
CA ALA A 560 -13.64 35.77 -6.11
C ALA A 560 -12.95 37.11 -5.77
N ASP A 561 -13.21 37.59 -4.57
CA ASP A 561 -12.55 38.77 -4.00
C ASP A 561 -11.35 38.40 -3.10
N HIS A 562 -11.15 37.12 -2.84
CA HIS A 562 -10.06 36.59 -2.04
C HIS A 562 -9.42 35.39 -2.71
N PRO A 563 -8.09 35.13 -2.57
CA PRO A 563 -7.42 34.00 -3.20
C PRO A 563 -7.94 32.63 -2.76
N THR A 564 -8.60 32.53 -1.62
CA THR A 564 -9.24 31.31 -1.13
C THR A 564 -10.76 31.28 -1.32
N GLY A 565 -11.29 32.17 -2.17
CA GLY A 565 -12.72 32.24 -2.46
C GLY A 565 -13.56 33.01 -1.43
N PRO A 566 -14.88 32.75 -1.36
CA PRO A 566 -15.61 31.79 -2.21
C PRO A 566 -15.61 32.21 -3.68
N PHE A 567 -15.36 31.25 -4.56
CA PHE A 567 -15.42 31.47 -6.01
C PHE A 567 -16.84 31.25 -6.52
N VAL A 568 -17.26 32.14 -7.42
CA VAL A 568 -18.57 32.08 -8.06
C VAL A 568 -18.38 31.82 -9.56
N ASP A 569 -18.94 30.71 -10.03
CA ASP A 569 -18.89 30.33 -11.45
C ASP A 569 -19.64 31.32 -12.34
N SER A 570 -19.19 31.48 -13.58
CA SER A 570 -19.82 32.38 -14.58
C SER A 570 -21.18 31.90 -15.10
N GLY A 571 -21.64 30.70 -14.72
CA GLY A 571 -22.92 30.11 -15.08
C GLY A 571 -22.91 29.33 -16.42
N LYS A 572 -21.81 29.36 -17.15
CA LYS A 572 -21.60 28.60 -18.38
C LYS A 572 -20.12 28.38 -18.64
N PRO A 573 -19.72 27.34 -19.40
CA PRO A 573 -18.32 27.16 -19.76
C PRO A 573 -17.82 28.37 -20.60
N LEU A 574 -16.57 28.73 -20.37
CA LEU A 574 -15.83 29.68 -21.21
C LEU A 574 -15.47 29.04 -22.55
N ILE A 575 -15.07 27.78 -22.51
CA ILE A 575 -14.82 26.92 -23.68
C ILE A 575 -15.61 25.62 -23.46
N ASP A 576 -16.57 25.38 -24.33
CA ASP A 576 -17.45 24.21 -24.27
C ASP A 576 -16.85 22.96 -24.94
N LYS A 577 -17.64 21.89 -25.05
CA LYS A 577 -17.26 20.63 -25.71
C LYS A 577 -17.16 20.71 -27.22
N GLU A 578 -17.59 21.81 -27.84
CA GLU A 578 -17.52 21.97 -29.28
C GLU A 578 -16.07 22.06 -29.76
N ARG A 579 -15.76 21.29 -30.76
CA ARG A 579 -14.41 21.25 -31.33
C ARG A 579 -14.32 22.14 -32.55
N PRO A 580 -13.20 22.82 -32.79
CA PRO A 580 -12.96 23.52 -34.02
C PRO A 580 -13.15 22.62 -35.24
N LYS A 581 -13.70 23.16 -36.32
CA LYS A 581 -13.96 22.42 -37.56
C LYS A 581 -12.67 21.75 -38.08
N GLY A 582 -12.72 20.43 -38.24
CA GLY A 582 -11.58 19.61 -38.67
C GLY A 582 -10.83 18.87 -37.55
N MET A 583 -11.12 19.11 -36.27
CA MET A 583 -10.59 18.33 -35.17
C MET A 583 -11.48 17.12 -34.88
N THR A 584 -10.89 15.92 -35.00
CA THR A 584 -11.58 14.64 -34.72
C THR A 584 -11.24 14.06 -33.35
N ARG A 585 -10.17 14.53 -32.69
CA ARG A 585 -9.69 14.07 -31.38
C ARG A 585 -9.24 15.26 -30.55
N GLY A 586 -9.29 15.14 -29.21
CA GLY A 586 -8.85 16.13 -28.25
C GLY A 586 -9.90 16.38 -27.16
N GLN A 587 -9.49 17.06 -26.14
CA GLN A 587 -10.30 17.50 -25.01
C GLN A 587 -10.00 18.98 -24.79
N ASN A 588 -10.96 19.74 -24.28
CA ASN A 588 -10.74 21.10 -23.81
C ASN A 588 -10.46 21.02 -22.33
N ILE A 589 -9.17 20.89 -21.97
CA ILE A 589 -8.68 20.74 -20.61
C ILE A 589 -7.42 21.59 -20.41
N ASP A 590 -6.95 21.69 -19.17
CA ASP A 590 -5.68 22.29 -18.78
C ASP A 590 -5.56 23.76 -19.22
N PRO A 591 -6.44 24.65 -18.70
CA PRO A 591 -6.35 26.07 -19.01
C PRO A 591 -5.07 26.68 -18.46
N ASP A 592 -4.51 27.61 -19.21
CA ASP A 592 -3.49 28.52 -18.71
C ASP A 592 -3.90 29.96 -19.04
N VAL A 593 -3.43 30.92 -18.24
CA VAL A 593 -3.75 32.34 -18.39
C VAL A 593 -2.50 33.20 -18.25
N PHE A 594 -2.28 34.02 -19.25
CA PHE A 594 -1.15 34.93 -19.30
C PHE A 594 -1.61 36.38 -19.48
N THR A 595 -1.03 37.30 -18.71
CA THR A 595 -1.20 38.73 -18.94
C THR A 595 0.09 39.33 -19.50
N ASP A 596 0.04 39.85 -20.71
CA ASP A 596 1.15 40.57 -21.35
C ASP A 596 1.52 41.79 -20.45
N PRO A 597 2.72 41.81 -19.87
CA PRO A 597 3.11 42.89 -18.97
C PRO A 597 3.30 44.24 -19.69
N VAL A 598 3.46 44.22 -21.01
CA VAL A 598 3.65 45.43 -21.82
C VAL A 598 2.32 46.02 -22.23
N ARG A 599 1.40 45.18 -22.70
CA ARG A 599 0.10 45.59 -23.27
C ARG A 599 -1.04 45.54 -22.25
N GLY A 600 -0.83 44.90 -21.09
CA GLY A 600 -1.85 44.68 -20.07
C GLY A 600 -3.00 43.76 -20.52
N LYS A 601 -2.87 43.14 -21.74
CA LYS A 601 -3.89 42.24 -22.29
C LYS A 601 -3.71 40.83 -21.73
N THR A 602 -4.83 40.24 -21.35
CA THR A 602 -4.86 38.84 -20.85
C THR A 602 -5.28 37.89 -21.98
N TYR A 603 -4.57 36.81 -22.12
CA TYR A 603 -4.80 35.77 -23.10
C TYR A 603 -5.07 34.46 -22.38
#